data_0335a4622b8b7551b74cc70167290201
#
_entry.id   0335a4622b8b7551b74cc70167290201
#
_cell.length_a   1.000
_cell.length_b   1.000
_cell.length_c   1.000
_cell.angle_alpha   90.00
_cell.angle_beta   90.00
_cell.angle_gamma   90.00
#
_symmetry.space_group_name_H-M   'P 1'
#
loop_
_entity.id
_entity.type
_entity.pdbx_description
1 polymer ?
#
loop_
_entity_poly.entity_id
_entity_poly.type
_entity_poly.pdbx_seq_one_letter_code
_entity_poly.pdbx_strand_id
1 'polypeptide(L)'
;MKLCYKLADTEKNISTILEFTKSGVSDFWSMPFFHFYPDIDKTKYKLMSDEKKIVFLQKYFGELKSKNELLLVDKINAYNTYWQRHENEIISKLQNIFQIDLSKLFNDLVCYTSFCPICPRYLAEHSFNNFYLESEKGAL
;
A
#
# COMPACT_ATOMS: atom_id res chain seq x y z
N MET A 1 1.66 -16.92 13.21
CA MET A 1 1.47 -15.68 12.41
C MET A 1 1.49 -16.05 10.95
N LYS A 2 0.51 -15.61 10.18
CA LYS A 2 0.52 -15.78 8.72
C LYS A 2 0.55 -14.40 8.09
N LEU A 3 1.39 -14.21 7.08
CA LEU A 3 1.38 -13.01 6.25
C LEU A 3 0.77 -13.36 4.90
N CYS A 4 -0.15 -12.52 4.43
CA CYS A 4 -0.80 -12.66 3.14
C CYS A 4 -0.74 -11.34 2.39
N TYR A 5 -0.25 -11.38 1.15
CA TYR A 5 -0.29 -10.24 0.26
C TYR A 5 -1.63 -10.21 -0.49
N LYS A 6 -2.29 -9.06 -0.49
CA LYS A 6 -3.54 -8.81 -1.20
C LYS A 6 -3.46 -7.50 -1.98
N LEU A 7 -4.21 -7.40 -3.07
CA LEU A 7 -4.39 -6.14 -3.76
C LEU A 7 -5.29 -5.23 -2.90
N ALA A 8 -4.86 -4.00 -2.68
CA ALA A 8 -5.72 -2.98 -2.11
C ALA A 8 -6.85 -2.66 -3.09
N ASP A 9 -8.08 -2.62 -2.59
CA ASP A 9 -9.20 -2.12 -3.38
C ASP A 9 -9.07 -0.61 -3.65
N THR A 10 -9.91 -0.11 -4.53
CA THR A 10 -9.86 1.30 -4.93
C THR A 10 -10.19 2.22 -3.75
N GLU A 11 -11.12 1.85 -2.88
CA GLU A 11 -11.50 2.66 -1.71
C GLU A 11 -10.36 2.76 -0.70
N LYS A 12 -9.65 1.66 -0.45
CA LYS A 12 -8.49 1.65 0.43
C LYS A 12 -7.35 2.53 -0.11
N ASN A 13 -7.09 2.48 -1.41
CA ASN A 13 -6.12 3.37 -2.06
C ASN A 13 -6.53 4.84 -1.90
N ILE A 14 -7.79 5.17 -2.15
CA ILE A 14 -8.33 6.53 -2.04
C ILE A 14 -8.24 7.03 -0.60
N SER A 15 -8.73 6.28 0.37
CA SER A 15 -8.74 6.69 1.77
C SER A 15 -7.33 6.95 2.29
N THR A 16 -6.37 6.10 1.91
CA THR A 16 -4.97 6.28 2.31
C THR A 16 -4.36 7.55 1.70
N ILE A 17 -4.61 7.81 0.42
CA ILE A 17 -4.07 9.02 -0.24
C ILE A 17 -4.73 10.28 0.29
N LEU A 18 -6.03 10.26 0.53
CA LEU A 18 -6.75 11.42 1.07
C LEU A 18 -6.21 11.88 2.43
N GLU A 19 -5.77 10.96 3.28
CA GLU A 19 -5.15 11.35 4.56
C GLU A 19 -3.98 12.32 4.38
N PHE A 20 -3.26 12.24 3.27
CA PHE A 20 -2.08 13.06 2.97
C PHE A 20 -2.34 14.20 1.98
N THR A 21 -3.49 14.19 1.31
CA THR A 21 -3.79 15.15 0.24
C THR A 21 -5.07 15.96 0.50
N LYS A 22 -5.81 15.65 1.57
CA LYS A 22 -7.02 16.39 1.93
C LYS A 22 -6.70 17.85 2.30
N SER A 23 -7.71 18.69 2.27
CA SER A 23 -7.60 20.10 2.62
C SER A 23 -7.03 20.28 4.05
N GLY A 24 -6.09 21.22 4.20
CA GLY A 24 -5.44 21.50 5.49
C GLY A 24 -4.22 20.61 5.83
N VAL A 25 -3.92 19.60 5.05
CA VAL A 25 -2.68 18.81 5.23
C VAL A 25 -1.50 19.53 4.60
N SER A 26 -0.36 19.51 5.31
CA SER A 26 0.89 20.10 4.82
C SER A 26 1.33 19.50 3.49
N ASP A 27 1.86 20.35 2.61
CA ASP A 27 2.43 19.97 1.32
C ASP A 27 3.53 18.91 1.41
N PHE A 28 4.26 18.90 2.52
CA PHE A 28 5.30 17.90 2.78
C PHE A 28 4.76 16.47 2.68
N TRP A 29 3.59 16.19 3.26
CA TRP A 29 3.00 14.87 3.27
C TRP A 29 2.43 14.43 1.92
N SER A 30 2.05 15.40 1.07
CA SER A 30 1.53 15.10 -0.26
C SER A 30 2.62 15.00 -1.35
N MET A 31 3.86 15.36 -1.04
CA MET A 31 4.98 15.33 -2.02
C MET A 31 5.17 13.96 -2.68
N PRO A 32 5.21 12.83 -1.94
CA PRO A 32 5.39 11.53 -2.58
C PRO A 32 4.31 11.22 -3.60
N PHE A 33 3.06 11.56 -3.31
CA PHE A 33 1.95 11.34 -4.23
C PHE A 33 2.17 12.04 -5.58
N PHE A 34 2.50 13.32 -5.58
CA PHE A 34 2.73 14.07 -6.82
C PHE A 34 4.05 13.73 -7.50
N HIS A 35 5.03 13.21 -6.76
CA HIS A 35 6.28 12.72 -7.33
C HIS A 35 6.06 11.44 -8.16
N PHE A 36 5.27 10.50 -7.65
CA PHE A 36 5.01 9.23 -8.33
C PHE A 36 3.90 9.32 -9.40
N TYR A 37 3.06 10.35 -9.32
CA TYR A 37 1.98 10.62 -10.29
C TYR A 37 2.14 12.03 -10.90
N PRO A 38 3.20 12.25 -11.70
CA PRO A 38 3.54 13.57 -12.23
C PRO A 38 2.54 14.08 -13.28
N ASP A 39 1.72 13.21 -13.83
CA ASP A 39 0.62 13.55 -14.74
C ASP A 39 -0.59 14.18 -14.03
N ILE A 40 -0.64 14.10 -12.71
CA ILE A 40 -1.65 14.78 -11.91
C ILE A 40 -1.23 16.24 -11.70
N ASP A 41 -2.01 17.18 -12.26
CA ASP A 41 -1.80 18.61 -12.03
C ASP A 41 -2.02 18.96 -10.55
N LYS A 42 -0.91 19.13 -9.82
CA LYS A 42 -0.91 19.43 -8.39
C LYS A 42 -1.76 20.65 -8.04
N THR A 43 -1.68 21.70 -8.84
CA THR A 43 -2.39 22.95 -8.56
C THR A 43 -3.91 22.74 -8.70
N LYS A 44 -4.35 22.14 -9.79
CA LYS A 44 -5.75 21.81 -9.99
C LYS A 44 -6.29 20.84 -8.94
N TYR A 45 -5.52 19.81 -8.64
CA TYR A 45 -5.91 18.81 -7.62
C TYR A 45 -6.11 19.48 -6.25
N LYS A 46 -5.20 20.35 -5.82
CA LYS A 46 -5.29 21.04 -4.53
C LYS A 46 -6.50 21.99 -4.42
N LEU A 47 -6.94 22.55 -5.53
CA LEU A 47 -8.13 23.42 -5.57
C LEU A 47 -9.45 22.64 -5.53
N MET A 48 -9.42 21.31 -5.67
CA MET A 48 -10.63 20.49 -5.55
C MET A 48 -11.09 20.40 -4.10
N SER A 49 -12.42 20.34 -3.90
CA SER A 49 -12.97 19.89 -2.62
C SER A 49 -12.63 18.40 -2.39
N ASP A 50 -12.70 17.93 -1.15
CA ASP A 50 -12.36 16.54 -0.84
C ASP A 50 -13.29 15.55 -1.55
N GLU A 51 -14.57 15.90 -1.75
CA GLU A 51 -15.51 15.09 -2.54
C GLU A 51 -15.08 14.98 -4.02
N LYS A 52 -14.62 16.08 -4.61
CA LYS A 52 -14.11 16.08 -6.00
C LYS A 52 -12.81 15.28 -6.12
N LYS A 53 -11.94 15.34 -5.11
CA LYS A 53 -10.73 14.51 -5.05
C LYS A 53 -11.08 13.02 -5.02
N ILE A 54 -12.09 12.62 -4.24
CA ILE A 54 -12.57 11.23 -4.21
C ILE A 54 -12.98 10.77 -5.60
N VAL A 55 -13.84 11.53 -6.29
CA VAL A 55 -14.31 11.18 -7.64
C VAL A 55 -13.15 11.10 -8.64
N PHE A 56 -12.23 12.04 -8.56
CA PHE A 56 -11.03 12.05 -9.40
C PHE A 56 -10.17 10.80 -9.17
N LEU A 57 -9.90 10.48 -7.91
CA LEU A 57 -9.06 9.32 -7.54
C LEU A 57 -9.73 7.99 -7.88
N GLN A 58 -11.06 7.88 -7.74
CA GLN A 58 -11.81 6.69 -8.17
C GLN A 58 -11.59 6.41 -9.65
N LYS A 59 -11.72 7.42 -10.49
CA LYS A 59 -11.48 7.28 -11.93
C LYS A 59 -10.01 6.94 -12.20
N TYR A 60 -9.08 7.72 -11.65
CA TYR A 60 -7.65 7.59 -11.91
C TYR A 60 -7.11 6.21 -11.51
N PHE A 61 -7.39 5.77 -10.28
CA PHE A 61 -6.93 4.45 -9.82
C PHE A 61 -7.73 3.28 -10.40
N GLY A 62 -8.99 3.48 -10.75
CA GLY A 62 -9.75 2.49 -11.50
C GLY A 62 -9.11 2.20 -12.87
N GLU A 63 -8.73 3.23 -13.61
CA GLU A 63 -8.03 3.08 -14.89
C GLU A 63 -6.63 2.46 -14.71
N LEU A 64 -5.88 2.90 -13.70
CA LEU A 64 -4.56 2.36 -13.40
C LEU A 64 -4.61 0.87 -13.05
N LYS A 65 -5.58 0.48 -12.22
CA LYS A 65 -5.81 -0.92 -11.87
C LYS A 65 -6.16 -1.76 -13.11
N SER A 66 -7.10 -1.31 -13.92
CA SER A 66 -7.50 -2.04 -15.13
C SER A 66 -6.34 -2.27 -16.09
N LYS A 67 -5.46 -1.29 -16.26
CA LYS A 67 -4.27 -1.40 -17.13
C LYS A 67 -3.23 -2.40 -16.61
N ASN A 68 -3.17 -2.61 -15.31
CA ASN A 68 -2.11 -3.39 -14.65
C ASN A 68 -2.63 -4.67 -13.98
N GLU A 69 -3.88 -5.05 -14.16
CA GLU A 69 -4.52 -6.10 -13.37
C GLU A 69 -3.78 -7.44 -13.43
N LEU A 70 -3.43 -7.92 -14.62
CA LEU A 70 -2.71 -9.19 -14.77
C LEU A 70 -1.34 -9.14 -14.08
N LEU A 71 -0.59 -8.07 -14.29
CA LEU A 71 0.72 -7.89 -13.69
C LEU A 71 0.63 -7.80 -12.15
N LEU A 72 -0.42 -7.16 -11.62
CA LEU A 72 -0.68 -7.08 -10.18
C LEU A 72 -0.95 -8.46 -9.57
N VAL A 73 -1.81 -9.25 -10.22
CA VAL A 73 -2.14 -10.61 -9.77
C VAL A 73 -0.88 -11.48 -9.76
N ASP A 74 -0.09 -11.45 -10.83
CA ASP A 74 1.14 -12.25 -10.93
C ASP A 74 2.14 -11.88 -9.85
N LYS A 75 2.34 -10.59 -9.58
CA LYS A 75 3.23 -10.14 -8.49
C LYS A 75 2.75 -10.55 -7.12
N ILE A 76 1.47 -10.39 -6.82
CA ILE A 76 0.90 -10.82 -5.53
C ILE A 76 1.07 -12.33 -5.34
N ASN A 77 0.86 -13.13 -6.38
CA ASN A 77 1.08 -14.57 -6.33
C ASN A 77 2.56 -14.91 -6.08
N ALA A 78 3.47 -14.17 -6.73
CA ALA A 78 4.90 -14.34 -6.51
C ALA A 78 5.30 -14.00 -5.07
N TYR A 79 4.80 -12.89 -4.50
CA TYR A 79 5.06 -12.51 -3.10
C TYR A 79 4.53 -13.53 -2.11
N ASN A 80 3.28 -14.01 -2.30
CA ASN A 80 2.71 -15.04 -1.44
C ASN A 80 3.50 -16.35 -1.52
N THR A 81 3.93 -16.75 -2.72
CA THR A 81 4.74 -17.95 -2.93
C THR A 81 6.10 -17.82 -2.25
N TYR A 82 6.76 -16.67 -2.40
CA TYR A 82 8.05 -16.41 -1.76
C TYR A 82 7.91 -16.45 -0.24
N TRP A 83 6.91 -15.76 0.31
CA TRP A 83 6.66 -15.75 1.75
C TRP A 83 6.43 -17.15 2.30
N GLN A 84 5.55 -17.94 1.69
CA GLN A 84 5.26 -19.32 2.12
C GLN A 84 6.49 -20.20 2.19
N ARG A 85 7.47 -19.99 1.30
CA ARG A 85 8.73 -20.74 1.31
C ARG A 85 9.66 -20.35 2.46
N HIS A 86 9.63 -19.11 2.89
CA HIS A 86 10.59 -18.54 3.83
C HIS A 86 9.98 -18.17 5.18
N GLU A 87 8.67 -18.30 5.34
CA GLU A 87 7.93 -17.85 6.53
C GLU A 87 8.54 -18.37 7.82
N ASN A 88 8.74 -19.66 7.93
CA ASN A 88 9.26 -20.29 9.17
C ASN A 88 10.65 -19.77 9.52
N GLU A 89 11.53 -19.63 8.54
CA GLU A 89 12.88 -19.12 8.73
C GLU A 89 12.86 -17.66 9.19
N ILE A 90 12.10 -16.82 8.51
CA ILE A 90 12.00 -15.38 8.83
C ILE A 90 11.40 -15.18 10.22
N ILE A 91 10.30 -15.86 10.53
CA ILE A 91 9.64 -15.76 11.84
C ILE A 91 10.59 -16.22 12.94
N SER A 92 11.25 -17.36 12.77
CA SER A 92 12.20 -17.87 13.76
C SER A 92 13.35 -16.87 14.02
N LYS A 93 13.91 -16.27 12.96
CA LYS A 93 14.96 -15.25 13.10
C LYS A 93 14.46 -14.01 13.82
N LEU A 94 13.27 -13.51 13.48
CA LEU A 94 12.67 -12.35 14.13
C LEU A 94 12.38 -12.61 15.62
N GLN A 95 11.81 -13.78 15.95
CA GLN A 95 11.57 -14.18 17.33
C GLN A 95 12.88 -14.26 18.14
N ASN A 96 13.94 -14.76 17.53
CA ASN A 96 15.25 -14.81 18.17
C ASN A 96 15.86 -13.42 18.40
N ILE A 97 15.72 -12.50 17.43
CA ILE A 97 16.24 -11.14 17.54
C ILE A 97 15.50 -10.36 18.62
N PHE A 98 14.18 -10.40 18.59
CA PHE A 98 13.33 -9.60 19.47
C PHE A 98 13.04 -10.27 20.82
N GLN A 99 13.37 -11.55 21.00
CA GLN A 99 13.10 -12.36 22.18
C GLN A 99 11.60 -12.38 22.54
N ILE A 100 10.75 -12.38 21.52
CA ILE A 100 9.28 -12.39 21.65
C ILE A 100 8.67 -13.51 20.80
N ASP A 101 7.55 -14.02 21.26
CA ASP A 101 6.74 -14.96 20.49
C ASP A 101 5.76 -14.18 19.61
N LEU A 102 6.10 -14.06 18.33
CA LEU A 102 5.28 -13.33 17.36
C LEU A 102 3.87 -13.92 17.19
N SER A 103 3.69 -15.19 17.47
CA SER A 103 2.38 -15.84 17.38
C SER A 103 1.39 -15.32 18.43
N LYS A 104 1.90 -14.77 19.53
CA LYS A 104 1.08 -14.15 20.58
C LYS A 104 0.68 -12.72 20.25
N LEU A 105 1.43 -12.07 19.35
CA LEU A 105 1.16 -10.70 18.97
C LEU A 105 0.26 -10.59 17.73
N PHE A 106 0.44 -11.52 16.79
CA PHE A 106 -0.24 -11.47 15.51
C PHE A 106 -0.71 -12.87 15.09
N ASN A 107 -2.00 -13.05 14.90
CA ASN A 107 -2.52 -14.28 14.28
C ASN A 107 -2.33 -14.22 12.76
N ASP A 108 -2.91 -13.23 12.12
CA ASP A 108 -2.82 -13.01 10.68
C ASP A 108 -2.43 -11.56 10.40
N LEU A 109 -1.52 -11.38 9.45
CA LEU A 109 -1.06 -10.09 8.98
C LEU A 109 -1.37 -9.97 7.48
N VAL A 110 -1.98 -8.88 7.07
CA VAL A 110 -2.27 -8.62 5.66
C VAL A 110 -1.42 -7.48 5.16
N CYS A 111 -0.65 -7.74 4.09
CA CYS A 111 0.06 -6.71 3.35
C CYS A 111 -0.76 -6.33 2.10
N TYR A 112 -1.27 -5.11 2.07
CA TYR A 112 -1.95 -4.59 0.89
C TYR A 112 -0.95 -4.00 -0.10
N THR A 113 -0.87 -4.58 -1.28
CA THR A 113 -0.17 -3.99 -2.41
C THR A 113 -1.04 -2.87 -2.98
N SER A 114 -0.58 -1.63 -2.85
CA SER A 114 -1.38 -0.43 -3.10
C SER A 114 -0.74 0.53 -4.10
N PHE A 115 -1.52 1.46 -4.63
CA PHE A 115 -1.04 2.57 -5.43
C PHE A 115 -0.63 3.79 -4.60
N CYS A 116 -0.70 3.69 -3.27
CA CYS A 116 -0.28 4.75 -2.39
C CYS A 116 1.25 4.74 -2.22
N PRO A 117 1.97 5.80 -2.64
CA PRO A 117 3.43 5.84 -2.56
C PRO A 117 3.96 6.14 -1.15
N ILE A 118 3.09 6.20 -0.16
CA ILE A 118 3.46 6.45 1.23
C ILE A 118 3.48 5.10 1.95
N CYS A 119 4.60 4.40 1.86
CA CYS A 119 4.81 3.03 2.34
C CYS A 119 6.20 2.83 2.96
N PRO A 120 6.39 1.77 3.77
CA PRO A 120 5.32 0.94 4.33
C PRO A 120 4.52 1.71 5.39
N ARG A 121 3.24 1.42 5.51
CA ARG A 121 2.37 2.04 6.50
C ARG A 121 1.51 0.99 7.20
N TYR A 122 1.53 1.03 8.53
CA TYR A 122 0.61 0.24 9.33
C TYR A 122 -0.82 0.81 9.21
N LEU A 123 -1.75 -0.07 8.94
CA LEU A 123 -3.18 0.21 8.87
C LEU A 123 -3.90 -0.46 10.03
N ALA A 124 -5.18 -0.11 10.24
CA ALA A 124 -6.01 -0.80 11.22
C ALA A 124 -6.12 -2.32 10.94
N GLU A 125 -6.56 -3.10 11.94
CA GLU A 125 -6.83 -4.53 11.79
C GLU A 125 -5.59 -5.38 11.44
N HIS A 126 -4.42 -5.04 12.01
CA HIS A 126 -3.18 -5.77 11.77
C HIS A 126 -2.83 -5.88 10.29
N SER A 127 -2.98 -4.77 9.57
CA SER A 127 -2.63 -4.68 8.16
C SER A 127 -1.64 -3.56 7.89
N PHE A 128 -0.95 -3.63 6.76
CA PHE A 128 -0.09 -2.57 6.28
C PHE A 128 -0.16 -2.49 4.75
N ASN A 129 0.21 -1.35 4.21
CA ASN A 129 0.29 -1.19 2.77
C ASN A 129 1.74 -1.18 2.28
N ASN A 130 1.94 -1.67 1.08
CA ASN A 130 3.18 -1.60 0.36
C ASN A 130 2.93 -1.01 -1.03
N PHE A 131 3.84 -0.11 -1.47
CA PHE A 131 3.70 0.55 -2.76
C PHE A 131 4.11 -0.38 -3.90
N TYR A 132 3.25 -0.45 -4.90
CA TYR A 132 3.39 -1.43 -5.96
C TYR A 132 4.29 -1.00 -7.13
N LEU A 133 4.19 0.27 -7.58
CA LEU A 133 4.75 0.68 -8.86
C LEU A 133 6.29 0.68 -8.94
N GLU A 134 6.99 0.70 -7.82
CA GLU A 134 8.45 0.63 -7.76
C GLU A 134 9.00 -0.61 -7.06
N SER A 135 8.18 -1.61 -6.86
CA SER A 135 8.43 -2.67 -5.91
C SER A 135 9.39 -3.77 -6.35
N GLU A 136 10.15 -3.61 -7.43
CA GLU A 136 11.22 -4.57 -7.70
C GLU A 136 12.33 -4.51 -6.63
N LYS A 137 12.42 -3.42 -5.88
CA LYS A 137 13.45 -3.22 -4.85
C LYS A 137 12.94 -3.14 -3.41
N GLY A 138 11.64 -3.08 -3.17
CA GLY A 138 11.11 -2.72 -1.86
C GLY A 138 10.05 -3.63 -1.27
N ALA A 139 9.68 -4.71 -1.93
CA ALA A 139 8.59 -5.58 -1.49
C ALA A 139 9.06 -6.83 -0.74
N LEU A 140 10.32 -6.92 -0.41
CA LEU A 140 10.93 -8.04 0.34
C LEU A 140 11.59 -7.53 1.60
#